data_a4ad8f7bd04c4290ff1de3128d9fcdb4
#
_entry.id   a4ad8f7bd04c4290ff1de3128d9fcdb4
#
_cell.length_a   1.000
_cell.length_b   1.000
_cell.length_c   1.000
_cell.angle_alpha   90.00
_cell.angle_beta   90.00
_cell.angle_gamma   90.00
#
_symmetry.space_group_name_H-M   'P 1'
#
loop_
_entity.id
_entity.type
_entity.pdbx_description
1 polymer ?
#
loop_
_entity_poly.entity_id
_entity_poly.type
_entity_poly.pdbx_seq_one_letter_code
_entity_poly.pdbx_strand_id
1 'polypeptide(L)'
;MSKEKLLLVGAGGFGRMVVEQAMLQYDCAFVDDGQPVGVEICGIPVVGGLADLPELRKEYGLLVVGIGNNQFRAQVYEKAKTLGFAFPNIVAPSAYISPYAKLGCGCVVLQNACVQNGASVGNGVLLNAGTEVHCDATVGDYALIYTNSVVRTGATVGNFARIGSNCTICNNATVPDGADIPDCTAVH
;
A
#
# COMPACT_ATOMS: atom_id res chain seq x y z
N MET A 1 -12.56 -21.95 9.74
CA MET A 1 -11.13 -21.77 10.06
C MET A 1 -10.99 -20.34 10.60
N SER A 2 -10.21 -20.14 11.68
CA SER A 2 -9.90 -18.78 12.16
C SER A 2 -9.06 -18.04 11.10
N LYS A 3 -9.33 -16.76 10.91
CA LYS A 3 -8.50 -15.91 10.05
C LYS A 3 -7.11 -15.74 10.67
N GLU A 4 -6.08 -15.55 9.83
CA GLU A 4 -4.75 -15.19 10.32
C GLU A 4 -4.74 -13.76 10.89
N LYS A 5 -3.93 -13.56 11.92
CA LYS A 5 -3.82 -12.26 12.60
C LYS A 5 -2.91 -11.32 11.82
N LEU A 6 -3.39 -10.10 11.56
CA LEU A 6 -2.70 -9.06 10.82
C LEU A 6 -2.62 -7.76 11.63
N LEU A 7 -1.42 -7.22 11.79
CA LEU A 7 -1.23 -5.86 12.26
C LEU A 7 -1.33 -4.87 11.09
N LEU A 8 -2.09 -3.81 11.28
CA LEU A 8 -2.15 -2.68 10.37
C LEU A 8 -1.56 -1.46 11.07
N VAL A 9 -0.43 -0.97 10.57
CA VAL A 9 0.24 0.22 11.10
C VAL A 9 -0.36 1.48 10.49
N GLY A 10 -0.87 2.35 11.35
CA GLY A 10 -1.55 3.59 10.99
C GLY A 10 -3.08 3.44 11.00
N ALA A 11 -3.76 4.15 11.90
CA ALA A 11 -5.20 4.17 12.06
C ALA A 11 -5.87 5.45 11.51
N GLY A 12 -5.10 6.26 10.77
CA GLY A 12 -5.58 7.45 10.07
C GLY A 12 -6.45 7.14 8.86
N GLY A 13 -6.76 8.15 8.04
CA GLY A 13 -7.65 8.00 6.87
C GLY A 13 -7.23 6.88 5.92
N PHE A 14 -5.95 6.78 5.61
CA PHE A 14 -5.42 5.72 4.73
C PHE A 14 -5.56 4.33 5.38
N GLY A 15 -5.16 4.19 6.65
CA GLY A 15 -5.27 2.92 7.37
C GLY A 15 -6.71 2.42 7.46
N ARG A 16 -7.67 3.31 7.63
CA ARG A 16 -9.11 2.96 7.63
C ARG A 16 -9.56 2.37 6.29
N MET A 17 -9.12 2.94 5.16
CA MET A 17 -9.41 2.36 3.84
C MET A 17 -8.76 0.97 3.66
N VAL A 18 -7.54 0.81 4.16
CA VAL A 18 -6.82 -0.48 4.08
C VAL A 18 -7.48 -1.54 4.93
N VAL A 19 -7.87 -1.23 6.17
CA VAL A 19 -8.48 -2.21 7.08
C VAL A 19 -9.82 -2.73 6.56
N GLU A 20 -10.62 -1.90 5.91
CA GLU A 20 -11.89 -2.33 5.27
C GLU A 20 -11.67 -3.48 4.25
N GLN A 21 -10.53 -3.51 3.58
CA GLN A 21 -10.18 -4.58 2.65
C GLN A 21 -9.52 -5.76 3.38
N ALA A 22 -8.62 -5.47 4.31
CA ALA A 22 -7.88 -6.48 5.04
C ALA A 22 -8.78 -7.36 5.91
N MET A 23 -9.79 -6.77 6.58
CA MET A 23 -10.72 -7.48 7.45
C MET A 23 -11.57 -8.54 6.74
N LEU A 24 -11.64 -8.53 5.42
CA LEU A 24 -12.31 -9.58 4.65
C LEU A 24 -11.58 -10.92 4.77
N GLN A 25 -10.25 -10.90 4.90
CA GLN A 25 -9.40 -12.09 4.89
C GLN A 25 -8.70 -12.33 6.23
N TYR A 26 -8.43 -11.27 7.01
CA TYR A 26 -7.59 -11.31 8.22
C TYR A 26 -8.38 -10.92 9.46
N ASP A 27 -7.88 -11.36 10.63
CA ASP A 27 -8.23 -10.86 11.95
C ASP A 27 -7.30 -9.68 12.25
N CYS A 28 -7.82 -8.45 12.14
CA CYS A 28 -7.03 -7.24 12.11
C CYS A 28 -6.92 -6.58 13.49
N ALA A 29 -5.77 -5.96 13.75
CA ALA A 29 -5.57 -5.01 14.84
C ALA A 29 -4.73 -3.83 14.35
N PHE A 30 -4.99 -2.64 14.90
CA PHE A 30 -4.20 -1.44 14.60
C PHE A 30 -3.00 -1.29 15.52
N VAL A 31 -1.92 -0.76 14.95
CA VAL A 31 -0.76 -0.17 15.66
C VAL A 31 -0.68 1.29 15.28
N ASP A 32 -0.79 2.20 16.26
CA ASP A 32 -0.78 3.65 16.00
C ASP A 32 -0.30 4.41 17.24
N ASP A 33 0.74 5.24 17.09
CA ASP A 33 1.32 6.00 18.21
C ASP A 33 0.44 7.19 18.65
N GLY A 34 -0.52 7.59 17.83
CA GLY A 34 -1.43 8.72 18.11
C GLY A 34 -2.78 8.31 18.69
N GLN A 35 -3.00 6.99 18.89
CA GLN A 35 -4.27 6.47 19.39
C GLN A 35 -4.07 5.71 20.71
N PRO A 36 -5.00 5.85 21.69
CA PRO A 36 -4.92 5.07 22.92
C PRO A 36 -5.11 3.56 22.67
N VAL A 37 -4.33 2.75 23.36
CA VAL A 37 -4.50 1.28 23.37
C VAL A 37 -5.89 0.90 23.91
N GLY A 38 -6.55 -0.03 23.23
CA GLY A 38 -7.89 -0.49 23.58
C GLY A 38 -9.03 0.31 22.92
N VAL A 39 -8.73 1.42 22.25
CA VAL A 39 -9.73 2.13 21.46
C VAL A 39 -10.04 1.33 20.18
N GLU A 40 -11.30 1.32 19.77
CA GLU A 40 -11.72 0.71 18.52
C GLU A 40 -11.90 1.76 17.40
N ILE A 41 -11.31 1.49 16.25
CA ILE A 41 -11.45 2.30 15.03
C ILE A 41 -12.00 1.40 13.93
N CYS A 42 -13.15 1.73 13.37
CA CYS A 42 -13.89 0.86 12.43
C CYS A 42 -14.21 -0.54 13.03
N GLY A 43 -14.41 -0.63 14.35
CA GLY A 43 -14.63 -1.90 15.05
C GLY A 43 -13.37 -2.77 15.20
N ILE A 44 -12.19 -2.20 14.95
CA ILE A 44 -10.88 -2.88 15.04
C ILE A 44 -10.08 -2.27 16.20
N PRO A 45 -9.56 -3.08 17.14
CA PRO A 45 -8.85 -2.56 18.30
C PRO A 45 -7.47 -2.00 17.93
N VAL A 46 -7.07 -0.93 18.63
CA VAL A 46 -5.67 -0.48 18.68
C VAL A 46 -4.98 -1.27 19.79
N VAL A 47 -3.93 -2.02 19.45
CA VAL A 47 -3.25 -2.95 20.37
C VAL A 47 -1.88 -2.45 20.86
N GLY A 48 -1.38 -1.34 20.30
CA GLY A 48 -0.09 -0.76 20.70
C GLY A 48 0.39 0.31 19.73
N GLY A 49 1.58 0.83 19.99
CA GLY A 49 2.35 1.72 19.13
C GLY A 49 3.52 1.01 18.43
N LEU A 50 4.32 1.75 17.66
CA LEU A 50 5.49 1.21 16.95
C LEU A 50 6.57 0.66 17.88
N ALA A 51 6.61 1.11 19.14
CA ALA A 51 7.54 0.59 20.15
C ALA A 51 7.18 -0.85 20.59
N ASP A 52 5.90 -1.21 20.48
CA ASP A 52 5.38 -2.50 20.95
C ASP A 52 5.50 -3.62 19.91
N LEU A 53 5.95 -3.31 18.67
CA LEU A 53 6.09 -4.30 17.59
C LEU A 53 6.90 -5.55 17.99
N PRO A 54 8.00 -5.47 18.77
CA PRO A 54 8.73 -6.67 19.17
C PRO A 54 7.90 -7.62 20.04
N GLU A 55 7.05 -7.10 20.92
CA GLU A 55 6.15 -7.93 21.74
C GLU A 55 4.98 -8.45 20.91
N LEU A 56 4.35 -7.57 20.12
CA LEU A 56 3.23 -7.92 19.25
C LEU A 56 3.62 -8.98 18.19
N ARG A 57 4.90 -9.05 17.80
CA ARG A 57 5.40 -10.07 16.87
C ARG A 57 5.20 -11.50 17.37
N LYS A 58 5.09 -11.70 18.68
CA LYS A 58 4.84 -13.02 19.27
C LYS A 58 3.44 -13.55 18.95
N GLU A 59 2.51 -12.65 18.71
CA GLU A 59 1.11 -12.98 18.44
C GLU A 59 0.74 -12.80 16.96
N TYR A 60 1.33 -11.79 16.30
CA TYR A 60 1.02 -11.41 14.92
C TYR A 60 2.19 -11.76 14.00
N GLY A 61 1.96 -12.61 13.00
CA GLY A 61 2.96 -12.95 12.00
C GLY A 61 3.02 -11.98 10.83
N LEU A 62 1.90 -11.30 10.56
CA LEU A 62 1.68 -10.48 9.37
C LEU A 62 1.56 -9.00 9.74
N LEU A 63 2.07 -8.14 8.85
CA LEU A 63 1.98 -6.70 9.01
C LEU A 63 1.78 -6.01 7.65
N VAL A 64 0.92 -4.99 7.61
CA VAL A 64 0.78 -4.06 6.50
C VAL A 64 0.81 -2.62 7.01
N VAL A 65 1.26 -1.67 6.18
CA VAL A 65 1.38 -0.26 6.57
C VAL A 65 0.42 0.59 5.76
N GLY A 66 -0.57 1.18 6.44
CA GLY A 66 -1.59 2.07 5.89
C GLY A 66 -1.24 3.56 6.09
N ILE A 67 -0.02 3.98 5.73
CA ILE A 67 0.50 5.34 5.92
C ILE A 67 0.90 5.96 4.59
N GLY A 68 0.33 7.14 4.28
CA GLY A 68 0.55 7.82 3.01
C GLY A 68 1.95 8.44 2.85
N ASN A 69 2.68 8.73 3.93
CA ASN A 69 4.05 9.22 3.82
C ASN A 69 4.98 8.09 3.38
N ASN A 70 5.51 8.18 2.17
CA ASN A 70 6.29 7.12 1.52
C ASN A 70 7.56 6.75 2.29
N GLN A 71 8.31 7.75 2.77
CA GLN A 71 9.56 7.56 3.51
C GLN A 71 9.28 6.89 4.87
N PHE A 72 8.28 7.40 5.60
CA PHE A 72 7.92 6.83 6.89
C PHE A 72 7.36 5.41 6.74
N ARG A 73 6.54 5.16 5.70
CA ARG A 73 6.05 3.82 5.38
C ARG A 73 7.20 2.83 5.17
N ALA A 74 8.23 3.21 4.39
CA ALA A 74 9.41 2.39 4.18
C ALA A 74 10.16 2.10 5.49
N GLN A 75 10.38 3.12 6.33
CA GLN A 75 11.04 2.94 7.64
C GLN A 75 10.32 1.93 8.53
N VAL A 76 8.97 1.96 8.53
CA VAL A 76 8.16 1.00 9.28
C VAL A 76 8.33 -0.40 8.73
N TYR A 77 8.29 -0.58 7.40
CA TYR A 77 8.51 -1.89 6.77
C TYR A 77 9.90 -2.44 7.07
N GLU A 78 10.95 -1.64 6.97
CA GLU A 78 12.31 -2.09 7.28
C GLU A 78 12.47 -2.50 8.75
N LYS A 79 11.91 -1.71 9.68
CA LYS A 79 11.87 -2.08 11.09
C LYS A 79 11.11 -3.40 11.32
N ALA A 80 9.93 -3.54 10.74
CA ALA A 80 9.12 -4.75 10.88
C ALA A 80 9.80 -5.99 10.26
N LYS A 81 10.52 -5.81 9.14
CA LYS A 81 11.31 -6.85 8.50
C LYS A 81 12.42 -7.39 9.41
N THR A 82 13.14 -6.52 10.12
CA THR A 82 14.17 -6.97 11.10
C THR A 82 13.57 -7.75 12.27
N LEU A 83 12.30 -7.54 12.58
CA LEU A 83 11.55 -8.29 13.59
C LEU A 83 10.96 -9.59 13.05
N GLY A 84 11.07 -9.87 11.76
CA GLY A 84 10.61 -11.10 11.12
C GLY A 84 9.13 -11.14 10.75
N PHE A 85 8.46 -9.98 10.61
CA PHE A 85 7.11 -9.93 10.05
C PHE A 85 7.10 -10.31 8.57
N ALA A 86 6.04 -10.96 8.12
CA ALA A 86 5.73 -11.12 6.69
C ALA A 86 4.72 -10.04 6.24
N PHE A 87 4.80 -9.68 4.97
CA PHE A 87 4.05 -8.54 4.41
C PHE A 87 3.10 -9.00 3.31
N PRO A 88 1.84 -9.36 3.66
CA PRO A 88 0.85 -9.71 2.65
C PRO A 88 0.46 -8.50 1.82
N ASN A 89 0.03 -8.75 0.58
CA ASN A 89 -0.62 -7.74 -0.23
C ASN A 89 -2.10 -7.66 0.14
N ILE A 90 -2.61 -6.45 0.33
CA ILE A 90 -4.03 -6.20 0.55
C ILE A 90 -4.63 -5.73 -0.77
N VAL A 91 -5.43 -6.59 -1.38
CA VAL A 91 -6.05 -6.34 -2.69
C VAL A 91 -7.56 -6.33 -2.53
N ALA A 92 -8.19 -5.22 -2.90
CA ALA A 92 -9.64 -5.09 -2.86
C ALA A 92 -10.30 -6.11 -3.82
N PRO A 93 -11.44 -6.72 -3.46
CA PRO A 93 -12.13 -7.69 -4.31
C PRO A 93 -12.52 -7.17 -5.70
N SER A 94 -12.71 -5.86 -5.86
CA SER A 94 -13.02 -5.22 -7.13
C SER A 94 -11.79 -4.76 -7.92
N ALA A 95 -10.58 -4.94 -7.39
CA ALA A 95 -9.35 -4.67 -8.12
C ALA A 95 -9.01 -5.83 -9.06
N TYR A 96 -8.41 -5.51 -10.19
CA TYR A 96 -7.90 -6.50 -11.14
C TYR A 96 -6.38 -6.53 -11.15
N ILE A 97 -5.81 -7.69 -10.89
CA ILE A 97 -4.37 -7.93 -11.06
C ILE A 97 -4.21 -9.01 -12.12
N SER A 98 -3.55 -8.66 -13.22
CA SER A 98 -3.22 -9.63 -14.26
C SER A 98 -2.38 -10.79 -13.69
N PRO A 99 -2.65 -12.06 -14.05
CA PRO A 99 -1.81 -13.19 -13.65
C PRO A 99 -0.37 -13.10 -14.22
N TYR A 100 -0.13 -12.21 -15.16
CA TYR A 100 1.19 -11.94 -15.75
C TYR A 100 1.84 -10.66 -15.21
N ALA A 101 1.19 -9.94 -14.29
CA ALA A 101 1.79 -8.83 -13.58
C ALA A 101 2.64 -9.32 -12.41
N LYS A 102 3.59 -8.49 -11.98
CA LYS A 102 4.42 -8.75 -10.80
C LYS A 102 4.09 -7.74 -9.72
N LEU A 103 3.75 -8.23 -8.54
CA LEU A 103 3.60 -7.43 -7.32
C LEU A 103 4.68 -7.80 -6.32
N GLY A 104 5.33 -6.80 -5.75
CA GLY A 104 6.17 -6.95 -4.56
C GLY A 104 5.36 -7.31 -3.32
N CYS A 105 5.96 -7.23 -2.15
CA CYS A 105 5.33 -7.52 -0.87
C CYS A 105 4.77 -6.25 -0.22
N GLY A 106 3.70 -6.40 0.58
CA GLY A 106 3.13 -5.32 1.37
C GLY A 106 2.43 -4.24 0.54
N CYS A 107 2.04 -4.54 -0.69
CA CYS A 107 1.28 -3.62 -1.52
C CYS A 107 -0.17 -3.51 -1.06
N VAL A 108 -0.74 -2.32 -1.21
CA VAL A 108 -2.18 -2.09 -1.06
C VAL A 108 -2.74 -1.68 -2.41
N VAL A 109 -3.72 -2.42 -2.88
CA VAL A 109 -4.41 -2.18 -4.16
C VAL A 109 -5.89 -2.01 -3.86
N LEU A 110 -6.37 -0.77 -3.93
CA LEU A 110 -7.73 -0.41 -3.52
C LEU A 110 -8.75 -0.66 -4.64
N GLN A 111 -10.01 -0.33 -4.36
CA GLN A 111 -11.17 -0.64 -5.21
C GLN A 111 -10.98 -0.16 -6.63
N ASN A 112 -11.36 -1.02 -7.58
CA ASN A 112 -11.34 -0.75 -9.03
C ASN A 112 -9.96 -0.36 -9.60
N ALA A 113 -8.87 -0.57 -8.84
CA ALA A 113 -7.54 -0.43 -9.40
C ALA A 113 -7.23 -1.61 -10.34
N CYS A 114 -6.45 -1.34 -11.37
CA CYS A 114 -6.12 -2.32 -12.40
C CYS A 114 -4.60 -2.38 -12.62
N VAL A 115 -4.02 -3.57 -12.55
CA VAL A 115 -2.62 -3.83 -12.90
C VAL A 115 -2.59 -4.81 -14.06
N GLN A 116 -2.18 -4.32 -15.24
CA GLN A 116 -2.28 -5.06 -16.50
C GLN A 116 -1.09 -6.00 -16.74
N ASN A 117 -1.19 -6.75 -17.85
CA ASN A 117 -0.18 -7.73 -18.27
C ASN A 117 1.22 -7.10 -18.39
N GLY A 118 2.24 -7.81 -17.89
CA GLY A 118 3.63 -7.37 -17.95
C GLY A 118 4.00 -6.25 -16.98
N ALA A 119 3.02 -5.60 -16.34
CA ALA A 119 3.29 -4.55 -15.38
C ALA A 119 4.04 -5.06 -14.15
N SER A 120 4.92 -4.23 -13.60
CA SER A 120 5.71 -4.53 -12.41
C SER A 120 5.48 -3.47 -11.34
N VAL A 121 5.09 -3.90 -10.15
CA VAL A 121 4.84 -3.03 -8.98
C VAL A 121 5.77 -3.47 -7.86
N GLY A 122 6.53 -2.53 -7.33
CA GLY A 122 7.51 -2.75 -6.26
C GLY A 122 6.89 -3.05 -4.90
N ASN A 123 7.73 -3.06 -3.85
CA ASN A 123 7.31 -3.35 -2.48
C ASN A 123 6.65 -2.14 -1.81
N GLY A 124 5.68 -2.38 -0.94
CA GLY A 124 5.04 -1.34 -0.13
C GLY A 124 4.34 -0.25 -0.93
N VAL A 125 3.99 -0.52 -2.20
CA VAL A 125 3.29 0.43 -3.07
C VAL A 125 1.83 0.55 -2.65
N LEU A 126 1.31 1.79 -2.71
CA LEU A 126 -0.10 2.07 -2.51
C LEU A 126 -0.73 2.50 -3.85
N LEU A 127 -1.62 1.68 -4.39
CA LEU A 127 -2.46 2.01 -5.53
C LEU A 127 -3.86 2.34 -5.02
N ASN A 128 -4.23 3.62 -5.07
CA ASN A 128 -5.53 4.07 -4.58
C ASN A 128 -6.65 3.71 -5.57
N ALA A 129 -7.89 3.94 -5.17
CA ALA A 129 -9.08 3.53 -5.93
C ALA A 129 -9.04 4.04 -7.39
N GLY A 130 -9.40 3.17 -8.33
CA GLY A 130 -9.44 3.49 -9.75
C GLY A 130 -8.08 3.77 -10.41
N THR A 131 -6.96 3.46 -9.75
CA THR A 131 -5.63 3.59 -10.37
C THR A 131 -5.43 2.52 -11.43
N GLU A 132 -4.84 2.90 -12.58
CA GLU A 132 -4.50 1.96 -13.63
C GLU A 132 -2.98 1.92 -13.87
N VAL A 133 -2.40 0.73 -13.85
CA VAL A 133 -1.01 0.45 -14.26
C VAL A 133 -1.08 -0.41 -15.51
N HIS A 134 -0.80 0.19 -16.67
CA HIS A 134 -0.97 -0.44 -17.98
C HIS A 134 0.15 -1.44 -18.29
N CYS A 135 0.02 -2.11 -19.44
CA CYS A 135 0.96 -3.14 -19.88
C CYS A 135 2.41 -2.65 -19.86
N ASP A 136 3.30 -3.50 -19.32
CA ASP A 136 4.75 -3.27 -19.27
C ASP A 136 5.18 -2.01 -18.49
N ALA A 137 4.25 -1.34 -17.81
CA ALA A 137 4.57 -0.21 -16.94
C ALA A 137 5.24 -0.67 -15.63
N THR A 138 6.10 0.19 -15.09
CA THR A 138 6.83 -0.09 -13.84
C THR A 138 6.50 0.95 -12.78
N VAL A 139 6.20 0.48 -11.56
CA VAL A 139 6.02 1.33 -10.37
C VAL A 139 7.05 0.90 -9.33
N GLY A 140 7.92 1.80 -8.94
CA GLY A 140 9.02 1.55 -8.00
C GLY A 140 8.55 1.35 -6.57
N ASP A 141 9.48 0.92 -5.70
CA ASP A 141 9.22 0.62 -4.29
C ASP A 141 8.67 1.85 -3.54
N TYR A 142 7.71 1.61 -2.68
CA TYR A 142 7.10 2.61 -1.80
C TYR A 142 6.47 3.80 -2.52
N ALA A 143 6.20 3.70 -3.81
CA ALA A 143 5.43 4.73 -4.51
C ALA A 143 3.97 4.78 -4.01
N LEU A 144 3.36 5.95 -4.16
CA LEU A 144 1.95 6.18 -3.85
C LEU A 144 1.29 6.79 -5.07
N ILE A 145 0.29 6.13 -5.62
CA ILE A 145 -0.50 6.63 -6.74
C ILE A 145 -1.92 6.87 -6.26
N TYR A 146 -2.34 8.14 -6.31
CA TYR A 146 -3.67 8.55 -5.88
C TYR A 146 -4.75 8.23 -6.91
N THR A 147 -5.99 8.41 -6.47
CA THR A 147 -7.24 8.03 -7.13
C THR A 147 -7.29 8.41 -8.60
N ASN A 148 -7.77 7.48 -9.44
CA ASN A 148 -8.02 7.67 -10.88
C ASN A 148 -6.79 8.09 -11.71
N SER A 149 -5.58 7.85 -11.23
CA SER A 149 -4.37 8.15 -12.00
C SER A 149 -3.95 6.94 -12.82
N VAL A 150 -3.39 7.20 -14.00
CA VAL A 150 -3.03 6.19 -15.00
C VAL A 150 -1.54 6.23 -15.28
N VAL A 151 -0.86 5.11 -15.07
CA VAL A 151 0.52 4.86 -15.52
C VAL A 151 0.42 4.07 -16.82
N ARG A 152 0.65 4.77 -17.97
CA ARG A 152 0.40 4.19 -19.28
C ARG A 152 1.52 3.23 -19.71
N THR A 153 1.26 2.51 -20.80
CA THR A 153 2.12 1.45 -21.33
C THR A 153 3.60 1.87 -21.40
N GLY A 154 4.46 1.03 -20.83
CA GLY A 154 5.91 1.21 -20.79
C GLY A 154 6.40 2.37 -19.92
N ALA A 155 5.50 3.12 -19.26
CA ALA A 155 5.90 4.21 -18.39
C ALA A 155 6.55 3.70 -17.09
N THR A 156 7.41 4.52 -16.51
CA THR A 156 8.11 4.21 -15.25
C THR A 156 7.82 5.27 -14.21
N VAL A 157 7.36 4.85 -13.05
CA VAL A 157 7.25 5.66 -11.83
C VAL A 157 8.35 5.21 -10.87
N GLY A 158 9.22 6.14 -10.47
CA GLY A 158 10.36 5.86 -9.60
C GLY A 158 9.98 5.50 -8.17
N ASN A 159 10.98 5.03 -7.42
CA ASN A 159 10.81 4.69 -6.00
C ASN A 159 10.38 5.92 -5.20
N PHE A 160 9.54 5.74 -4.19
CA PHE A 160 9.05 6.81 -3.30
C PHE A 160 8.31 7.94 -4.02
N ALA A 161 8.05 7.84 -5.32
CA ALA A 161 7.30 8.87 -6.03
C ALA A 161 5.86 8.95 -5.51
N ARG A 162 5.32 10.16 -5.48
CA ARG A 162 3.92 10.43 -5.18
C ARG A 162 3.25 10.98 -6.44
N ILE A 163 2.25 10.29 -6.92
CA ILE A 163 1.44 10.72 -8.07
C ILE A 163 0.08 11.17 -7.53
N GLY A 164 -0.27 12.43 -7.75
CA GLY A 164 -1.55 13.01 -7.36
C GLY A 164 -2.75 12.33 -8.03
N SER A 165 -3.95 12.77 -7.70
CA SER A 165 -5.19 12.24 -8.28
C SER A 165 -5.40 12.72 -9.72
N ASN A 166 -6.07 11.89 -10.54
CA ASN A 166 -6.39 12.21 -11.95
C ASN A 166 -5.16 12.58 -12.80
N CYS A 167 -4.01 11.99 -12.50
CA CYS A 167 -2.79 12.18 -13.27
C CYS A 167 -2.68 11.18 -14.41
N THR A 168 -1.94 11.54 -15.47
CA THR A 168 -1.58 10.63 -16.54
C THR A 168 -0.06 10.64 -16.72
N ILE A 169 0.59 9.50 -16.44
CA ILE A 169 1.97 9.29 -16.85
C ILE A 169 1.93 8.67 -18.24
N CYS A 170 2.34 9.46 -19.24
CA CYS A 170 2.20 9.10 -20.66
C CYS A 170 3.05 7.88 -21.04
N ASN A 171 2.75 7.28 -22.21
CA ASN A 171 3.49 6.11 -22.70
C ASN A 171 5.00 6.35 -22.68
N ASN A 172 5.75 5.42 -22.09
CA ASN A 172 7.21 5.44 -21.98
C ASN A 172 7.78 6.65 -21.21
N ALA A 173 6.94 7.49 -20.60
CA ALA A 173 7.40 8.58 -19.76
C ALA A 173 8.01 8.04 -18.45
N THR A 174 8.92 8.81 -17.87
CA THR A 174 9.59 8.46 -16.63
C THR A 174 9.39 9.53 -15.56
N VAL A 175 8.87 9.12 -14.41
CA VAL A 175 8.82 9.92 -13.20
C VAL A 175 10.02 9.53 -12.33
N PRO A 176 10.89 10.47 -11.93
CA PRO A 176 12.05 10.18 -11.09
C PRO A 176 11.69 9.66 -9.70
N ASP A 177 12.68 9.03 -9.03
CA ASP A 177 12.59 8.65 -7.63
C ASP A 177 12.26 9.86 -6.74
N GLY A 178 11.34 9.69 -5.81
CA GLY A 178 10.95 10.71 -4.85
C GLY A 178 10.19 11.91 -5.43
N ALA A 179 9.87 11.91 -6.71
CA ALA A 179 9.10 13.00 -7.32
C ALA A 179 7.70 13.12 -6.70
N ASP A 180 7.23 14.35 -6.57
CA ASP A 180 5.85 14.67 -6.16
C ASP A 180 5.12 15.33 -7.32
N ILE A 181 4.23 14.58 -7.96
CA ILE A 181 3.43 15.03 -9.10
C ILE A 181 2.08 15.51 -8.56
N PRO A 182 1.74 16.81 -8.76
CA PRO A 182 0.48 17.36 -8.29
C PRO A 182 -0.73 16.77 -9.03
N ASP A 183 -1.91 16.91 -8.44
CA ASP A 183 -3.17 16.45 -9.03
C ASP A 183 -3.40 17.00 -10.46
N CYS A 184 -4.12 16.23 -11.26
CA CYS A 184 -4.52 16.63 -12.62
C CYS A 184 -3.34 16.94 -13.56
N THR A 185 -2.18 16.31 -13.37
CA THR A 185 -0.97 16.52 -14.16
C THR A 185 -0.79 15.43 -15.23
N ALA A 186 -0.35 15.81 -16.42
CA ALA A 186 0.17 14.89 -17.44
C ALA A 186 1.71 14.99 -17.50
N VAL A 187 2.40 13.85 -17.41
CA VAL A 187 3.86 13.71 -17.53
C VAL A 187 4.15 13.05 -18.89
N HIS A 188 4.98 13.70 -19.71
CA HIS A 188 5.34 13.25 -21.07
C HIS A 188 6.78 12.79 -21.18
#